data_20591acf923e328610c2e9224fe17bf2
#
_entry.id   20591acf923e328610c2e9224fe17bf2
#
_cell.length_a   1.000
_cell.length_b   1.000
_cell.length_c   1.000
_cell.angle_alpha   90.00
_cell.angle_beta   90.00
_cell.angle_gamma   90.00
#
_symmetry.space_group_name_H-M   'P 1'
#
loop_
_entity.id
_entity.type
_entity.pdbx_description
1 polymer ?
#
loop_
_entity_poly.entity_id
_entity_poly.type
_entity_poly.pdbx_seq_one_letter_code
_entity_poly.pdbx_strand_id
1 'polypeptide(L)'
;GDKTNREGLAAKLYFRNLFGSDFIRFYDDSVNNALNYCYQIIKSSIIRTLSIYGLNTYLGVNHKSKVNNFNLAYDLIEPYRAIADKYVYALVKDDNPELSFELRRQLINILNYPVICENKKCSLEYSIDLLVKSYVKTISSGEVNLSFPKLIE
;
A
#
# COMPACT_ATOMS: atom_id res chain seq x y z
N GLY A 1 -12.65 -18.07 -2.84
CA GLY A 1 -13.06 -16.69 -2.57
C GLY A 1 -13.91 -16.62 -1.32
N ASP A 2 -13.95 -15.47 -0.67
CA ASP A 2 -14.70 -15.22 0.57
C ASP A 2 -16.22 -15.24 0.32
N LYS A 3 -16.83 -16.42 0.40
CA LYS A 3 -18.27 -16.63 0.21
C LYS A 3 -19.13 -15.90 1.26
N THR A 4 -18.56 -15.49 2.37
CA THR A 4 -19.25 -14.85 3.51
C THR A 4 -19.03 -13.36 3.57
N ASN A 5 -18.28 -12.77 2.61
CA ASN A 5 -17.92 -11.35 2.55
C ASN A 5 -17.28 -10.82 3.84
N ARG A 6 -16.50 -11.66 4.53
CA ARG A 6 -15.84 -11.28 5.79
C ARG A 6 -14.77 -10.22 5.59
N GLU A 7 -14.06 -10.28 4.46
CA GLU A 7 -13.06 -9.26 4.10
C GLU A 7 -13.72 -7.88 3.93
N GLY A 8 -14.86 -7.82 3.23
CA GLY A 8 -15.60 -6.57 3.07
C GLY A 8 -16.14 -6.01 4.41
N LEU A 9 -16.63 -6.90 5.29
CA LEU A 9 -17.08 -6.49 6.63
C LEU A 9 -15.92 -6.00 7.50
N ALA A 10 -14.79 -6.71 7.49
CA ALA A 10 -13.59 -6.32 8.22
C ALA A 10 -13.05 -4.96 7.73
N ALA A 11 -12.98 -4.77 6.41
CA ALA A 11 -12.58 -3.50 5.82
C ALA A 11 -13.53 -2.35 6.23
N LYS A 12 -14.84 -2.57 6.21
CA LYS A 12 -15.83 -1.58 6.65
C LYS A 12 -15.63 -1.17 8.11
N LEU A 13 -15.43 -2.14 9.00
CA LEU A 13 -15.18 -1.87 10.43
C LEU A 13 -13.84 -1.14 10.62
N TYR A 14 -12.81 -1.58 9.95
CA TYR A 14 -11.48 -0.95 9.99
C TYR A 14 -11.53 0.53 9.59
N PHE A 15 -12.08 0.83 8.42
CA PHE A 15 -12.15 2.22 7.94
C PHE A 15 -13.06 3.11 8.79
N ARG A 16 -14.16 2.58 9.31
CA ARG A 16 -15.02 3.32 10.24
C ARG A 16 -14.35 3.61 11.58
N ASN A 17 -13.55 2.69 12.09
CA ASN A 17 -12.76 2.94 13.30
C ASN A 17 -11.66 3.98 13.07
N LEU A 18 -11.11 4.05 11.86
CA LEU A 18 -10.04 4.98 11.55
C LEU A 18 -10.54 6.39 11.21
N PHE A 19 -11.58 6.50 10.35
CA PHE A 19 -12.06 7.77 9.80
C PHE A 19 -13.42 8.23 10.32
N GLY A 20 -14.06 7.46 11.21
CA GLY A 20 -15.38 7.78 11.78
C GLY A 20 -16.51 6.87 11.27
N SER A 21 -17.60 6.79 12.06
CA SER A 21 -18.74 5.88 11.83
C SER A 21 -19.40 6.03 10.47
N ASP A 22 -19.39 7.22 9.91
CA ASP A 22 -20.07 7.57 8.67
C ASP A 22 -19.18 7.40 7.43
N PHE A 23 -17.91 7.07 7.64
CA PHE A 23 -16.98 6.85 6.52
C PHE A 23 -17.38 5.63 5.68
N ILE A 24 -17.47 5.86 4.37
CA ILE A 24 -17.76 4.84 3.36
C ILE A 24 -16.57 4.80 2.37
N ARG A 25 -15.85 3.68 2.37
CA ARG A 25 -14.75 3.48 1.41
C ARG A 25 -15.32 3.41 -0.01
N PHE A 26 -14.65 4.04 -0.97
CA PHE A 26 -15.05 4.20 -2.37
C PHE A 26 -16.14 5.25 -2.64
N TYR A 27 -16.53 6.05 -1.66
CA TYR A 27 -17.31 7.25 -1.92
C TYR A 27 -16.44 8.29 -2.64
N ASP A 28 -17.05 9.18 -3.42
CA ASP A 28 -16.32 10.29 -4.05
C ASP A 28 -16.21 11.46 -3.07
N ASP A 29 -15.23 11.37 -2.20
CA ASP A 29 -14.89 12.40 -1.22
C ASP A 29 -13.37 12.61 -1.14
N SER A 30 -12.96 13.68 -0.48
CA SER A 30 -11.55 14.09 -0.40
C SER A 30 -10.68 13.07 0.32
N VAL A 31 -11.18 12.39 1.36
CA VAL A 31 -10.43 11.37 2.11
C VAL A 31 -10.20 10.14 1.24
N ASN A 32 -11.24 9.66 0.55
CA ASN A 32 -11.11 8.55 -0.38
C ASN A 32 -10.17 8.87 -1.53
N ASN A 33 -10.24 10.12 -2.04
CA ASN A 33 -9.35 10.60 -3.10
C ASN A 33 -7.89 10.66 -2.62
N ALA A 34 -7.63 11.11 -1.38
CA ALA A 34 -6.31 11.12 -0.77
C ALA A 34 -5.76 9.69 -0.56
N LEU A 35 -6.59 8.76 -0.07
CA LEU A 35 -6.24 7.33 0.07
C LEU A 35 -5.86 6.72 -1.28
N ASN A 36 -6.72 6.93 -2.30
CA ASN A 36 -6.47 6.40 -3.64
C ASN A 36 -5.18 6.96 -4.23
N TYR A 37 -4.95 8.27 -4.07
CA TYR A 37 -3.72 8.93 -4.53
C TYR A 37 -2.47 8.37 -3.84
N CYS A 38 -2.52 8.21 -2.52
CA CYS A 38 -1.44 7.63 -1.73
C CYS A 38 -1.11 6.19 -2.16
N TYR A 39 -2.12 5.35 -2.36
CA TYR A 39 -1.93 3.99 -2.87
C TYR A 39 -1.31 3.96 -4.27
N GLN A 40 -1.69 4.90 -5.16
CA GLN A 40 -1.09 4.98 -6.49
C GLN A 40 0.39 5.36 -6.43
N ILE A 41 0.81 6.23 -5.50
CA ILE A 41 2.23 6.59 -5.30
C ILE A 41 3.03 5.34 -4.91
N ILE A 42 2.57 4.61 -3.89
CA ILE A 42 3.24 3.39 -3.41
C ILE A 42 3.27 2.33 -4.52
N LYS A 43 2.13 2.10 -5.18
CA LYS A 43 2.04 1.13 -6.28
C LYS A 43 2.99 1.47 -7.43
N SER A 44 3.10 2.75 -7.79
CA SER A 44 4.02 3.20 -8.84
C SER A 44 5.48 2.95 -8.46
N SER A 45 5.85 3.16 -7.19
CA SER A 45 7.19 2.83 -6.70
C SER A 45 7.45 1.31 -6.74
N ILE A 46 6.46 0.49 -6.36
CA ILE A 46 6.56 -0.98 -6.46
C ILE A 46 6.74 -1.41 -7.92
N ILE A 47 5.92 -0.89 -8.86
CA ILE A 47 6.03 -1.23 -10.29
C ILE A 47 7.41 -0.87 -10.83
N ARG A 48 7.93 0.32 -10.50
CA ARG A 48 9.28 0.75 -10.88
C ARG A 48 10.33 -0.22 -10.35
N THR A 49 10.24 -0.58 -9.07
CA THR A 49 11.20 -1.50 -8.45
C THR A 49 11.12 -2.90 -9.07
N LEU A 50 9.90 -3.45 -9.29
CA LEU A 50 9.71 -4.72 -9.99
C LEU A 50 10.38 -4.72 -11.38
N SER A 51 10.23 -3.61 -12.11
CA SER A 51 10.83 -3.44 -13.44
C SER A 51 12.37 -3.40 -13.38
N ILE A 52 12.95 -2.74 -12.38
CA ILE A 52 14.41 -2.71 -12.14
C ILE A 52 14.96 -4.14 -11.91
N TYR A 53 14.21 -4.98 -11.17
CA TYR A 53 14.59 -6.37 -10.92
C TYR A 53 14.20 -7.33 -12.06
N GLY A 54 13.68 -6.84 -13.18
CA GLY A 54 13.30 -7.65 -14.33
C GLY A 54 12.09 -8.55 -14.12
N LEU A 55 11.26 -8.26 -13.13
CA LEU A 55 10.07 -9.07 -12.83
C LEU A 55 8.89 -8.67 -13.72
N ASN A 56 8.16 -9.68 -14.20
CA ASN A 56 6.93 -9.46 -14.96
C ASN A 56 5.78 -9.11 -14.02
N THR A 57 5.34 -7.86 -14.05
CA THR A 57 4.27 -7.33 -13.19
C THR A 57 2.89 -7.97 -13.43
N TYR A 58 2.68 -8.58 -14.59
CA TYR A 58 1.43 -9.28 -14.93
C TYR A 58 1.24 -10.57 -14.11
N LEU A 59 2.33 -11.23 -13.73
CA LEU A 59 2.32 -12.52 -13.03
C LEU A 59 2.15 -12.32 -11.52
N GLY A 60 0.93 -12.12 -11.07
CA GLY A 60 0.59 -12.03 -9.65
C GLY A 60 0.57 -13.39 -8.94
N VAL A 61 0.76 -13.36 -7.63
CA VAL A 61 0.66 -14.53 -6.74
C VAL A 61 -0.82 -14.83 -6.45
N ASN A 62 -1.55 -13.85 -5.97
CA ASN A 62 -2.97 -13.93 -5.62
C ASN A 62 -3.87 -13.26 -6.67
N HIS A 63 -3.50 -12.07 -7.13
CA HIS A 63 -4.22 -11.37 -8.20
C HIS A 63 -3.94 -12.02 -9.55
N LYS A 64 -5.01 -12.46 -10.25
CA LYS A 64 -4.93 -13.20 -11.52
C LYS A 64 -5.86 -12.62 -12.58
N SER A 65 -6.04 -11.30 -12.58
CA SER A 65 -6.85 -10.61 -13.59
C SER A 65 -6.15 -10.69 -14.95
N LYS A 66 -6.89 -11.14 -15.97
CA LYS A 66 -6.40 -11.24 -17.37
C LYS A 66 -6.26 -9.88 -18.06
N VAL A 67 -6.89 -8.84 -17.52
CA VAL A 67 -6.88 -7.48 -18.08
C VAL A 67 -5.99 -6.52 -17.29
N ASN A 68 -5.45 -6.93 -16.15
CA ASN A 68 -4.59 -6.10 -15.31
C ASN A 68 -3.12 -6.45 -15.52
N ASN A 69 -2.34 -5.51 -16.02
CA ASN A 69 -0.91 -5.69 -16.27
C ASN A 69 -0.03 -5.61 -15.00
N PHE A 70 -0.62 -5.33 -13.84
CA PHE A 70 0.09 -5.04 -12.60
C PHE A 70 -0.34 -5.96 -11.43
N ASN A 71 -0.76 -7.18 -11.72
CA ASN A 71 -1.23 -8.13 -10.70
C ASN A 71 -0.24 -8.29 -9.55
N LEU A 72 1.06 -8.43 -9.84
CA LEU A 72 2.11 -8.57 -8.83
C LEU A 72 2.26 -7.31 -7.96
N ALA A 73 2.13 -6.12 -8.55
CA ALA A 73 2.17 -4.90 -7.76
C ALA A 73 0.95 -4.75 -6.83
N TYR A 74 -0.21 -5.28 -7.23
CA TYR A 74 -1.38 -5.35 -6.34
C TYR A 74 -1.18 -6.35 -5.19
N ASP A 75 -0.46 -7.45 -5.40
CA ASP A 75 -0.09 -8.36 -4.32
C ASP A 75 0.89 -7.70 -3.34
N LEU A 76 1.91 -7.03 -3.87
CA LEU A 76 2.97 -6.46 -3.04
C LEU A 76 2.61 -5.13 -2.35
N ILE A 77 1.52 -4.46 -2.74
CA ILE A 77 1.06 -3.26 -2.02
C ILE A 77 0.35 -3.60 -0.71
N GLU A 78 -0.19 -4.81 -0.56
CA GLU A 78 -1.03 -5.16 0.60
C GLU A 78 -0.39 -4.86 1.97
N PRO A 79 0.90 -5.19 2.23
CA PRO A 79 1.52 -4.86 3.51
C PRO A 79 1.70 -3.34 3.75
N TYR A 80 1.58 -2.52 2.71
CA TYR A 80 1.72 -1.06 2.81
C TYR A 80 0.39 -0.32 3.03
N ARG A 81 -0.77 -1.00 2.84
CA ARG A 81 -2.07 -0.33 2.93
C ARG A 81 -2.30 0.31 4.28
N ALA A 82 -2.11 -0.42 5.38
CA ALA A 82 -2.32 0.13 6.72
C ALA A 82 -1.36 1.29 7.04
N ILE A 83 -0.15 1.28 6.45
CA ILE A 83 0.82 2.39 6.59
C ILE A 83 0.28 3.63 5.86
N ALA A 84 -0.21 3.46 4.63
CA ALA A 84 -0.81 4.52 3.84
C ALA A 84 -2.05 5.10 4.52
N ASP A 85 -2.92 4.25 5.06
CA ASP A 85 -4.15 4.66 5.75
C ASP A 85 -3.83 5.52 6.97
N LYS A 86 -2.89 5.09 7.81
CA LYS A 86 -2.44 5.83 8.98
C LYS A 86 -1.79 7.16 8.60
N TYR A 87 -1.01 7.17 7.51
CA TYR A 87 -0.38 8.37 6.99
C TYR A 87 -1.42 9.39 6.49
N VAL A 88 -2.38 8.94 5.67
CA VAL A 88 -3.47 9.80 5.18
C VAL A 88 -4.31 10.30 6.34
N TYR A 89 -4.68 9.44 7.29
CA TYR A 89 -5.43 9.85 8.48
C TYR A 89 -4.73 11.00 9.22
N ALA A 90 -3.43 10.90 9.44
CA ALA A 90 -2.67 11.96 10.13
C ALA A 90 -2.69 13.30 9.38
N LEU A 91 -2.86 13.29 8.05
CA LEU A 91 -2.91 14.51 7.22
C LEU A 91 -4.31 15.13 7.15
N VAL A 92 -5.38 14.34 7.31
CA VAL A 92 -6.77 14.79 7.05
C VAL A 92 -7.67 14.82 8.29
N LYS A 93 -7.20 14.32 9.44
CA LYS A 93 -8.03 14.15 10.65
C LYS A 93 -8.61 15.43 11.23
N ASP A 94 -7.88 16.53 11.13
CA ASP A 94 -8.24 17.83 11.76
C ASP A 94 -8.97 18.76 10.78
N ASP A 95 -8.86 18.49 9.50
CA ASP A 95 -9.52 19.23 8.43
C ASP A 95 -9.80 18.26 7.30
N ASN A 96 -10.99 18.28 6.70
CA ASN A 96 -11.31 17.44 5.54
C ASN A 96 -10.95 18.21 4.24
N PRO A 97 -9.65 18.35 3.94
CA PRO A 97 -9.19 19.23 2.89
C PRO A 97 -9.52 18.63 1.53
N GLU A 98 -9.89 19.46 0.57
CA GLU A 98 -9.89 19.04 -0.82
C GLU A 98 -8.50 18.48 -1.20
N LEU A 99 -8.43 17.61 -2.21
CA LEU A 99 -7.18 17.07 -2.74
C LEU A 99 -6.39 18.18 -3.49
N SER A 100 -6.00 19.19 -2.72
CA SER A 100 -5.27 20.37 -3.17
C SER A 100 -3.85 20.02 -3.65
N PHE A 101 -3.19 20.98 -4.30
CA PHE A 101 -1.78 20.82 -4.68
C PHE A 101 -0.90 20.56 -3.45
N GLU A 102 -1.14 21.26 -2.35
CA GLU A 102 -0.35 21.11 -1.11
C GLU A 102 -0.56 19.73 -0.48
N LEU A 103 -1.81 19.24 -0.40
CA LEU A 103 -2.08 17.90 0.10
C LEU A 103 -1.41 16.83 -0.77
N ARG A 104 -1.46 16.96 -2.11
CA ARG A 104 -0.77 16.03 -3.02
C ARG A 104 0.74 16.01 -2.78
N ARG A 105 1.35 17.18 -2.57
CA ARG A 105 2.77 17.30 -2.24
C ARG A 105 3.12 16.57 -0.93
N GLN A 106 2.29 16.72 0.09
CA GLN A 106 2.44 15.98 1.35
C GLN A 106 2.26 14.48 1.13
N LEU A 107 1.25 14.05 0.38
CA LEU A 107 1.00 12.63 0.11
C LEU A 107 2.17 11.94 -0.63
N ILE A 108 2.84 12.64 -1.56
CA ILE A 108 4.02 12.10 -2.25
C ILE A 108 5.16 11.80 -1.26
N ASN A 109 5.26 12.56 -0.18
CA ASN A 109 6.30 12.37 0.83
C ASN A 109 6.17 11.05 1.62
N ILE A 110 5.09 10.28 1.41
CA ILE A 110 4.96 8.94 2.02
C ILE A 110 6.13 8.03 1.69
N LEU A 111 6.78 8.18 0.55
CA LEU A 111 7.94 7.37 0.19
C LEU A 111 9.11 7.56 1.17
N ASN A 112 9.19 8.72 1.85
CA ASN A 112 10.14 8.99 2.92
C ASN A 112 9.62 8.61 4.32
N TYR A 113 8.36 8.14 4.42
CA TYR A 113 7.79 7.78 5.72
C TYR A 113 8.60 6.69 6.40
N PRO A 114 8.94 6.85 7.70
CA PRO A 114 9.77 5.88 8.40
C PRO A 114 8.97 4.60 8.73
N VAL A 115 9.58 3.47 8.43
CA VAL A 115 9.09 2.12 8.74
C VAL A 115 10.20 1.27 9.35
N ILE A 116 9.85 0.14 9.95
CA ILE A 116 10.82 -0.87 10.39
C ILE A 116 10.80 -2.01 9.36
N CYS A 117 11.97 -2.34 8.84
CA CYS A 117 12.17 -3.52 8.01
C CYS A 117 13.44 -4.23 8.46
N GLU A 118 13.42 -5.56 8.61
CA GLU A 118 14.55 -6.34 9.12
C GLU A 118 15.13 -5.80 10.44
N ASN A 119 14.24 -5.35 11.35
CA ASN A 119 14.58 -4.74 12.65
C ASN A 119 15.36 -3.42 12.58
N LYS A 120 15.38 -2.75 11.43
CA LYS A 120 16.02 -1.45 11.23
C LYS A 120 15.03 -0.43 10.72
N LYS A 121 15.20 0.82 11.17
CA LYS A 121 14.44 1.96 10.66
C LYS A 121 14.95 2.34 9.28
N CYS A 122 14.02 2.48 8.32
CA CYS A 122 14.33 2.91 6.96
C CYS A 122 13.15 3.70 6.37
N SER A 123 13.32 4.27 5.18
CA SER A 123 12.22 4.87 4.43
C SER A 123 11.29 3.79 3.84
N LEU A 124 10.03 4.15 3.61
CA LEU A 124 9.08 3.27 2.94
C LEU A 124 9.58 2.87 1.54
N GLU A 125 10.19 3.78 0.80
CA GLU A 125 10.77 3.48 -0.52
C GLU A 125 11.86 2.42 -0.43
N TYR A 126 12.78 2.54 0.54
CA TYR A 126 13.82 1.52 0.74
C TYR A 126 13.24 0.17 1.19
N SER A 127 12.17 0.17 1.99
CA SER A 127 11.49 -1.07 2.38
C SER A 127 10.83 -1.78 1.18
N ILE A 128 10.38 -1.03 0.15
CA ILE A 128 9.89 -1.61 -1.11
C ILE A 128 11.03 -2.34 -1.84
N ASP A 129 12.21 -1.75 -1.90
CA ASP A 129 13.39 -2.41 -2.49
C ASP A 129 13.74 -3.70 -1.76
N LEU A 130 13.77 -3.68 -0.42
CA LEU A 130 14.01 -4.87 0.40
C LEU A 130 12.95 -5.96 0.16
N LEU A 131 11.67 -5.60 0.08
CA LEU A 131 10.60 -6.55 -0.19
C LEU A 131 10.76 -7.20 -1.56
N VAL A 132 10.98 -6.40 -2.61
CA VAL A 132 11.16 -6.93 -3.98
C VAL A 132 12.42 -7.80 -4.07
N LYS A 133 13.53 -7.37 -3.48
CA LYS A 133 14.76 -8.16 -3.41
C LYS A 133 14.56 -9.50 -2.71
N SER A 134 13.86 -9.51 -1.57
CA SER A 134 13.54 -10.75 -0.84
C SER A 134 12.58 -11.64 -1.63
N TYR A 135 11.66 -11.06 -2.40
CA TYR A 135 10.77 -11.79 -3.31
C TYR A 135 11.56 -12.48 -4.44
N VAL A 136 12.51 -11.78 -5.08
CA VAL A 136 13.42 -12.37 -6.09
C VAL A 136 14.20 -13.54 -5.49
N LYS A 137 14.74 -13.37 -4.27
CA LYS A 137 15.46 -14.43 -3.57
C LYS A 137 14.57 -15.64 -3.29
N THR A 138 13.32 -15.40 -2.85
CA THR A 138 12.32 -16.45 -2.61
C THR A 138 12.06 -17.27 -3.89
N ILE A 139 11.86 -16.61 -5.04
CA ILE A 139 11.65 -17.31 -6.32
C ILE A 139 12.87 -18.14 -6.71
N SER A 140 14.07 -17.60 -6.51
CA SER A 140 15.32 -18.28 -6.92
C SER A 140 15.70 -19.45 -6.03
N SER A 141 15.42 -19.37 -4.72
CA SER A 141 15.78 -20.42 -3.75
C SER A 141 14.67 -21.42 -3.49
N GLY A 142 13.40 -21.05 -3.76
CA GLY A 142 12.22 -21.82 -3.35
C GLY A 142 11.88 -21.69 -1.86
N GLU A 143 12.68 -20.94 -1.07
CA GLU A 143 12.45 -20.72 0.35
C GLU A 143 11.79 -19.37 0.59
N VAL A 144 10.62 -19.36 1.27
CA VAL A 144 9.88 -18.13 1.54
C VAL A 144 10.54 -17.36 2.67
N ASN A 145 11.11 -16.20 2.33
CA ASN A 145 11.71 -15.28 3.30
C ASN A 145 11.50 -13.83 2.83
N LEU A 146 10.30 -13.29 3.07
CA LEU A 146 9.90 -11.96 2.61
C LEU A 146 10.14 -10.89 3.69
N SER A 147 10.75 -9.79 3.29
CA SER A 147 11.02 -8.63 4.16
C SER A 147 9.83 -7.67 4.13
N PHE A 148 8.89 -7.82 5.07
CA PHE A 148 7.73 -6.95 5.17
C PHE A 148 8.01 -5.70 6.02
N PRO A 149 7.45 -4.53 5.64
CA PRO A 149 7.50 -3.33 6.48
C PRO A 149 6.59 -3.46 7.70
N LYS A 150 7.01 -2.84 8.80
CA LYS A 150 6.20 -2.68 10.02
C LYS A 150 6.09 -1.20 10.37
N LEU A 151 4.93 -0.80 10.88
CA LEU A 151 4.75 0.53 11.46
C LEU A 151 5.69 0.72 12.65
N ILE A 152 6.15 1.95 12.83
CA ILE A 152 6.79 2.39 14.06
C ILE A 152 5.66 2.66 15.06
N GLU A 153 5.70 1.99 16.21
CA GLU A 153 4.80 2.23 17.35
C GLU A 153 5.09 3.55 18.02
#